data_f287d2752cb934fdeb9760092833809f
#
_entry.id   f287d2752cb934fdeb9760092833809f
#
_cell.length_a   1.000
_cell.length_b   1.000
_cell.length_c   1.000
_cell.angle_alpha   90.00
_cell.angle_beta   90.00
_cell.angle_gamma   90.00
#
_symmetry.space_group_name_H-M   'P 1'
#
loop_
_entity.id
_entity.type
_entity.pdbx_description
1 polymer ?
#
loop_
_entity_poly.entity_id
_entity_poly.type
_entity_poly.pdbx_seq_one_letter_code
_entity_poly.pdbx_strand_id
1 'polypeptide(L)'
;MEKSVNKPEEKQNTIRMPNNMIKILSSPGLEFFKRWCIFLRPIINLTNREIDVIASFLNQRWELSKSINDEAILDTMVMSEATKNKVIKECNITQQHFYVVMSNLRKNKVILDNKINSRLIPNMRKDDNGCFQLLILFKDNTKEKVKKKA
;
A
#
# COMPACT_ATOMS: atom_id res chain seq x y z
N MET A 1 -11.72 16.18 50.32
CA MET A 1 -11.84 17.21 49.27
C MET A 1 -11.53 16.61 47.95
N GLU A 2 -12.56 16.32 47.22
CA GLU A 2 -12.45 15.80 45.87
C GLU A 2 -12.14 16.96 44.93
N LYS A 3 -10.91 17.01 44.44
CA LYS A 3 -10.61 17.82 43.30
C LYS A 3 -11.19 17.11 42.08
N SER A 4 -12.31 17.59 41.58
CA SER A 4 -12.76 17.22 40.26
C SER A 4 -11.67 17.63 39.27
N VAL A 5 -10.88 16.69 38.85
CA VAL A 5 -10.00 16.88 37.72
C VAL A 5 -10.92 16.95 36.51
N ASN A 6 -11.26 18.16 36.09
CA ASN A 6 -11.75 18.37 34.74
C ASN A 6 -10.65 17.87 33.81
N LYS A 7 -10.72 16.62 33.41
CA LYS A 7 -10.06 16.20 32.19
C LYS A 7 -10.56 17.15 31.11
N PRO A 8 -9.66 17.83 30.37
CA PRO A 8 -10.10 18.53 29.19
C PRO A 8 -10.88 17.48 28.39
N GLU A 9 -12.15 17.72 28.18
CA GLU A 9 -12.89 16.99 27.20
C GLU A 9 -12.08 17.13 25.93
N GLU A 10 -11.37 16.08 25.58
CA GLU A 10 -10.89 15.93 24.22
C GLU A 10 -12.14 16.15 23.39
N LYS A 11 -12.22 17.29 22.74
CA LYS A 11 -13.20 17.48 21.68
C LYS A 11 -12.85 16.42 20.68
N GLN A 12 -13.40 15.23 20.90
CA GLN A 12 -13.48 14.23 19.88
C GLN A 12 -14.19 14.93 18.74
N ASN A 13 -13.43 15.43 17.78
CA ASN A 13 -13.96 15.69 16.47
C ASN A 13 -14.44 14.33 15.96
N THR A 14 -15.56 13.92 16.46
CA THR A 14 -16.34 12.82 15.90
C THR A 14 -16.80 13.32 14.54
N ILE A 15 -15.92 13.20 13.54
CA ILE A 15 -16.35 13.17 12.16
C ILE A 15 -17.36 12.03 12.18
N ARG A 16 -18.64 12.38 12.07
CA ARG A 16 -19.70 11.39 11.92
C ARG A 16 -19.37 10.62 10.65
N MET A 17 -18.82 9.42 10.85
CA MET A 17 -18.59 8.53 9.75
C MET A 17 -19.94 8.19 9.13
N PRO A 18 -20.11 8.34 7.81
CA PRO A 18 -21.30 7.85 7.16
C PRO A 18 -21.51 6.38 7.51
N ASN A 19 -22.75 5.95 7.68
CA ASN A 19 -23.09 4.59 8.08
C ASN A 19 -22.56 3.49 7.15
N ASN A 20 -22.06 3.88 5.96
CA ASN A 20 -21.47 2.98 4.97
C ASN A 20 -19.95 2.99 4.97
N MET A 21 -19.31 3.56 5.98
CA MET A 21 -17.87 3.56 6.10
C MET A 21 -17.40 2.35 6.91
N ILE A 22 -16.40 1.64 6.38
CA ILE A 22 -15.74 0.55 7.07
C ILE A 22 -14.42 1.05 7.62
N LYS A 23 -14.26 0.97 8.94
CA LYS A 23 -13.01 1.29 9.62
C LYS A 23 -12.23 0.01 9.90
N ILE A 24 -11.02 -0.07 9.39
CA ILE A 24 -10.12 -1.18 9.64
C ILE A 24 -8.98 -0.68 10.52
N LEU A 25 -8.82 -1.28 11.69
CA LEU A 25 -7.66 -1.01 12.54
C LEU A 25 -6.47 -1.78 11.98
N SER A 26 -5.47 -1.07 11.52
CA SER A 26 -4.27 -1.66 10.97
C SER A 26 -3.08 -0.73 11.21
N SER A 27 -1.95 -1.31 11.56
CA SER A 27 -0.68 -0.60 11.64
C SER A 27 0.08 -0.78 10.32
N PRO A 28 0.84 0.22 9.86
CA PRO A 28 1.73 0.05 8.73
C PRO A 28 2.71 -1.11 8.97
N GLY A 29 2.77 -2.04 8.04
CA GLY A 29 3.62 -3.21 8.13
C GLY A 29 3.28 -4.23 7.05
N LEU A 30 3.95 -5.37 7.07
CA LEU A 30 3.79 -6.41 6.06
C LEU A 30 2.34 -6.86 5.89
N GLU A 31 1.62 -7.09 6.99
CA GLU A 31 0.22 -7.51 6.94
C GLU A 31 -0.68 -6.46 6.29
N PHE A 32 -0.45 -5.19 6.57
CA PHE A 32 -1.18 -4.11 5.91
C PHE A 32 -0.93 -4.12 4.39
N PHE A 33 0.31 -4.24 3.97
CA PHE A 33 0.64 -4.26 2.54
C PHE A 33 0.13 -5.51 1.83
N LYS A 34 0.07 -6.65 2.50
CA LYS A 34 -0.60 -7.85 1.96
C LYS A 34 -2.09 -7.60 1.71
N ARG A 35 -2.79 -7.01 2.68
CA ARG A 35 -4.21 -6.65 2.54
C ARG A 35 -4.41 -5.64 1.41
N TRP A 36 -3.55 -4.65 1.31
CA TRP A 36 -3.57 -3.68 0.23
C TRP A 36 -3.45 -4.35 -1.14
N CYS A 37 -2.51 -5.25 -1.30
CA CYS A 37 -2.34 -6.00 -2.54
C CYS A 37 -3.53 -6.91 -2.87
N ILE A 38 -4.16 -7.49 -1.85
CA ILE A 38 -5.39 -8.28 -2.02
C ILE A 38 -6.54 -7.40 -2.54
N PHE A 39 -6.67 -6.18 -2.06
CA PHE A 39 -7.64 -5.21 -2.60
C PHE A 39 -7.37 -4.87 -4.06
N LEU A 40 -6.13 -4.83 -4.48
CA LEU A 40 -5.75 -4.54 -5.86
C LEU A 40 -5.89 -5.75 -6.80
N ARG A 41 -6.08 -6.95 -6.27
CA ARG A 41 -6.15 -8.19 -7.06
C ARG A 41 -7.18 -8.16 -8.19
N PRO A 42 -8.40 -7.61 -8.02
CA PRO A 42 -9.35 -7.50 -9.13
C PRO A 42 -8.90 -6.59 -10.28
N ILE A 43 -7.99 -5.67 -9.99
CA ILE A 43 -7.45 -4.70 -10.96
C ILE A 43 -6.17 -5.26 -11.59
N ILE A 44 -5.36 -5.90 -10.75
CA ILE A 44 -4.07 -6.46 -11.11
C ILE A 44 -4.10 -7.95 -10.78
N ASN A 45 -4.09 -8.78 -11.79
CA ASN A 45 -4.17 -10.23 -11.62
C ASN A 45 -2.87 -10.78 -11.00
N LEU A 46 -2.80 -10.76 -9.68
CA LEU A 46 -1.65 -11.22 -8.90
C LEU A 46 -1.90 -12.60 -8.29
N THR A 47 -0.92 -13.48 -8.38
CA THR A 47 -0.91 -14.74 -7.62
C THR A 47 -0.57 -14.49 -6.15
N ASN A 48 -0.80 -15.48 -5.28
CA ASN A 48 -0.46 -15.36 -3.86
C ASN A 48 1.04 -15.10 -3.64
N ARG A 49 1.91 -15.72 -4.40
CA ARG A 49 3.36 -15.50 -4.31
C ARG A 49 3.78 -14.12 -4.80
N GLU A 50 3.16 -13.64 -5.85
CA GLU A 50 3.37 -12.27 -6.33
C GLU A 50 2.94 -11.24 -5.28
N ILE A 51 1.82 -11.48 -4.60
CA ILE A 51 1.36 -10.64 -3.48
C ILE A 51 2.38 -10.64 -2.34
N ASP A 52 2.88 -11.80 -1.95
CA ASP A 52 3.88 -11.91 -0.88
C ASP A 52 5.12 -11.08 -1.21
N VAL A 53 5.62 -11.18 -2.43
CA VAL A 53 6.82 -10.46 -2.87
C VAL A 53 6.57 -8.96 -2.96
N ILE A 54 5.50 -8.53 -3.61
CA ILE A 54 5.24 -7.08 -3.75
C ILE A 54 4.89 -6.42 -2.40
N ALA A 55 4.18 -7.12 -1.54
CA ALA A 55 3.89 -6.61 -0.19
C ALA A 55 5.17 -6.46 0.63
N SER A 56 6.10 -7.39 0.51
CA SER A 56 7.42 -7.29 1.14
C SER A 56 8.22 -6.10 0.61
N PHE A 57 8.23 -5.87 -0.70
CA PHE A 57 8.85 -4.68 -1.29
C PHE A 57 8.22 -3.38 -0.80
N LEU A 58 6.90 -3.32 -0.73
CA LEU A 58 6.18 -2.14 -0.21
C LEU A 58 6.53 -1.88 1.26
N ASN A 59 6.64 -2.93 2.06
CA ASN A 59 7.06 -2.82 3.45
C ASN A 59 8.50 -2.31 3.56
N GLN A 60 9.43 -2.84 2.77
CA GLN A 60 10.81 -2.37 2.74
C GLN A 60 10.88 -0.90 2.29
N ARG A 61 10.09 -0.52 1.29
CA ARG A 61 9.99 0.87 0.85
C ARG A 61 9.50 1.78 1.97
N TRP A 62 8.49 1.34 2.70
CA TRP A 62 7.97 2.07 3.86
C TRP A 62 9.04 2.28 4.93
N GLU A 63 9.77 1.23 5.28
CA GLU A 63 10.86 1.32 6.27
C GLU A 63 11.98 2.26 5.79
N LEU A 64 12.39 2.17 4.54
CA LEU A 64 13.41 3.06 3.97
C LEU A 64 12.93 4.52 3.88
N SER A 65 11.64 4.75 3.67
CA SER A 65 11.06 6.10 3.58
C SER A 65 11.18 6.90 4.88
N LYS A 66 11.38 6.24 6.00
CA LYS A 66 11.59 6.90 7.30
C LYS A 66 12.90 7.68 7.35
N SER A 67 13.89 7.28 6.57
CA SER A 67 15.23 7.90 6.54
C SER A 67 15.60 8.52 5.19
N ILE A 68 14.89 8.19 4.12
CA ILE A 68 15.15 8.68 2.76
C ILE A 68 13.98 9.55 2.31
N ASN A 69 14.20 10.84 2.12
CA ASN A 69 13.17 11.79 1.71
C ASN A 69 13.06 11.95 0.18
N ASP A 70 14.15 11.67 -0.55
CA ASP A 70 14.17 11.75 -2.01
C ASP A 70 13.54 10.49 -2.61
N GLU A 71 12.45 10.64 -3.36
CA GLU A 71 11.73 9.52 -3.94
C GLU A 71 12.56 8.75 -4.98
N ALA A 72 13.36 9.43 -5.77
CA ALA A 72 14.19 8.77 -6.78
C ALA A 72 15.27 7.89 -6.13
N ILE A 73 15.89 8.37 -5.05
CA ILE A 73 16.85 7.60 -4.26
C ILE A 73 16.13 6.42 -3.58
N LEU A 74 14.95 6.66 -3.01
CA LEU A 74 14.13 5.64 -2.37
C LEU A 74 13.79 4.51 -3.35
N ASP A 75 13.30 4.83 -4.53
CA ASP A 75 12.96 3.85 -5.56
C ASP A 75 14.17 3.02 -5.99
N THR A 76 15.33 3.65 -6.11
CA THR A 76 16.59 2.96 -6.43
C THR A 76 17.02 2.02 -5.31
N MET A 77 16.93 2.45 -4.05
CA MET A 77 17.30 1.63 -2.89
C MET A 77 16.38 0.43 -2.72
N VAL A 78 15.10 0.57 -3.01
CA VAL A 78 14.13 -0.53 -2.96
C VAL A 78 14.49 -1.64 -3.93
N MET A 79 15.04 -1.33 -5.09
CA MET A 79 15.46 -2.31 -6.10
C MET A 79 16.94 -2.74 -5.96
N SER A 80 17.60 -2.35 -4.88
CA SER A 80 18.97 -2.78 -4.59
C SER A 80 19.03 -4.28 -4.25
N GLU A 81 20.20 -4.88 -4.46
CA GLU A 81 20.42 -6.29 -4.10
C GLU A 81 20.20 -6.56 -2.59
N ALA A 82 20.56 -5.61 -1.74
CA ALA A 82 20.35 -5.73 -0.30
C ALA A 82 18.86 -5.85 0.04
N THR A 83 18.01 -5.04 -0.58
CA THR A 83 16.55 -5.10 -0.38
C THR A 83 15.97 -6.38 -0.98
N LYS A 84 16.39 -6.78 -2.18
CA LYS A 84 15.94 -8.04 -2.80
C LYS A 84 16.27 -9.24 -1.92
N ASN A 85 17.44 -9.29 -1.31
CA ASN A 85 17.82 -10.35 -0.38
C ASN A 85 16.93 -10.38 0.87
N LYS A 86 16.55 -9.22 1.40
CA LYS A 86 15.58 -9.13 2.50
C LYS A 86 14.21 -9.66 2.10
N VAL A 87 13.74 -9.33 0.91
CA VAL A 87 12.46 -9.81 0.38
C VAL A 87 12.49 -11.34 0.20
N ILE A 88 13.54 -11.89 -0.34
CA ILE A 88 13.70 -13.35 -0.50
C ILE A 88 13.62 -14.05 0.85
N LYS A 89 14.30 -13.53 1.87
CA LYS A 89 14.25 -14.08 3.24
C LYS A 89 12.86 -13.96 3.87
N GLU A 90 12.24 -12.81 3.75
CA GLU A 90 10.93 -12.53 4.34
C GLU A 90 9.84 -13.38 3.72
N CYS A 91 9.89 -13.60 2.41
CA CYS A 91 8.95 -14.46 1.69
C CYS A 91 9.28 -15.95 1.79
N ASN A 92 10.45 -16.31 2.32
CA ASN A 92 10.92 -17.69 2.41
C ASN A 92 10.83 -18.44 1.07
N ILE A 93 11.36 -17.83 0.03
CA ILE A 93 11.39 -18.40 -1.33
C ILE A 93 12.82 -18.57 -1.80
N THR A 94 13.02 -19.42 -2.79
CA THR A 94 14.33 -19.59 -3.44
C THR A 94 14.63 -18.38 -4.32
N GLN A 95 15.91 -18.13 -4.56
CA GLN A 95 16.35 -17.07 -5.46
C GLN A 95 15.82 -17.28 -6.89
N GLN A 96 15.80 -18.50 -7.37
CA GLN A 96 15.25 -18.84 -8.70
C GLN A 96 13.76 -18.50 -8.79
N HIS A 97 13.00 -18.88 -7.78
CA HIS A 97 11.57 -18.56 -7.72
C HIS A 97 11.33 -17.05 -7.65
N PHE A 98 12.14 -16.36 -6.86
CA PHE A 98 12.08 -14.91 -6.79
C PHE A 98 12.26 -14.25 -8.16
N TYR A 99 13.21 -14.67 -8.95
CA TYR A 99 13.41 -14.12 -10.30
C TYR A 99 12.23 -14.41 -11.23
N VAL A 100 11.60 -15.57 -11.12
CA VAL A 100 10.37 -15.87 -11.87
C VAL A 100 9.24 -14.92 -11.47
N VAL A 101 9.04 -14.71 -10.17
CA VAL A 101 8.05 -13.76 -9.66
C VAL A 101 8.34 -12.34 -10.15
N MET A 102 9.59 -11.90 -10.10
CA MET A 102 9.99 -10.59 -10.60
C MET A 102 9.70 -10.42 -12.08
N SER A 103 9.95 -11.45 -12.89
CA SER A 103 9.61 -11.44 -14.32
C SER A 103 8.11 -11.24 -14.53
N ASN A 104 7.27 -11.93 -13.77
CA ASN A 104 5.82 -11.80 -13.85
C ASN A 104 5.33 -10.42 -13.38
N LEU A 105 5.93 -9.89 -12.33
CA LEU A 105 5.61 -8.53 -11.85
C LEU A 105 5.94 -7.46 -12.89
N ARG A 106 7.01 -7.64 -13.65
CA ARG A 106 7.36 -6.74 -14.78
C ARG A 106 6.35 -6.89 -15.93
N LYS A 107 5.95 -8.10 -16.29
CA LYS A 107 4.94 -8.35 -17.33
C LYS A 107 3.60 -7.71 -16.98
N ASN A 108 3.20 -7.76 -15.74
CA ASN A 108 1.95 -7.18 -15.24
C ASN A 108 2.06 -5.68 -14.91
N LYS A 109 3.19 -5.06 -15.20
CA LYS A 109 3.46 -3.63 -14.95
C LYS A 109 3.36 -3.22 -13.47
N VAL A 110 3.51 -4.16 -12.56
CA VAL A 110 3.64 -3.91 -11.12
C VAL A 110 5.00 -3.31 -10.83
N ILE A 111 6.03 -3.82 -11.50
CA ILE A 111 7.36 -3.21 -11.56
C ILE A 111 7.53 -2.64 -12.96
N LEU A 112 7.77 -1.35 -13.02
CA LEU A 112 7.87 -0.57 -14.24
C LEU A 112 9.09 0.35 -14.16
N ASP A 113 9.93 0.34 -15.20
CA ASP A 113 11.16 1.15 -15.22
C ASP A 113 12.08 0.91 -14.01
N ASN A 114 12.21 -0.35 -13.61
CA ASN A 114 13.01 -0.81 -12.47
C ASN A 114 12.62 -0.16 -11.13
N LYS A 115 11.34 0.10 -10.95
CA LYS A 115 10.76 0.59 -9.69
C LYS A 115 9.33 0.09 -9.53
N ILE A 116 8.81 0.13 -8.32
CA ILE A 116 7.40 -0.19 -8.07
C ILE A 116 6.55 0.88 -8.78
N ASN A 117 5.53 0.43 -9.52
CA ASN A 117 4.58 1.33 -10.15
C ASN A 117 3.94 2.24 -9.09
N SER A 118 4.09 3.54 -9.25
CA SER A 118 3.64 4.54 -8.27
C SER A 118 2.13 4.46 -7.98
N ARG A 119 1.33 4.00 -8.94
CA ARG A 119 -0.12 3.81 -8.75
C ARG A 119 -0.47 2.75 -7.72
N LEU A 120 0.47 1.84 -7.44
CA LEU A 120 0.26 0.73 -6.51
C LEU A 120 0.76 1.03 -5.10
N ILE A 121 1.44 2.15 -4.92
CA ILE A 121 1.98 2.55 -3.63
C ILE A 121 0.89 3.33 -2.88
N PRO A 122 0.40 2.82 -1.75
CA PRO A 122 -0.62 3.55 -0.99
C PRO A 122 -0.02 4.80 -0.34
N ASN A 123 -0.82 5.85 -0.28
CA ASN A 123 -0.44 7.07 0.44
C ASN A 123 -0.63 6.85 1.94
N MET A 124 0.47 6.69 2.66
CA MET A 124 0.49 6.40 4.09
C MET A 124 0.64 7.68 4.93
N ARG A 125 0.38 8.87 4.38
CA ARG A 125 0.42 10.11 5.16
C ARG A 125 -0.66 10.08 6.23
N LYS A 126 -0.23 10.26 7.47
CA LYS A 126 -1.14 10.37 8.61
C LYS A 126 -1.69 11.80 8.68
N ASP A 127 -2.97 11.91 9.02
CA ASP A 127 -3.58 13.17 9.41
C ASP A 127 -3.17 13.57 10.83
N ASP A 128 -3.69 14.71 11.32
CA ASP A 128 -3.39 15.22 12.66
C ASP A 128 -3.79 14.26 13.80
N ASN A 129 -4.70 13.31 13.52
CA ASN A 129 -5.15 12.30 14.48
C ASN A 129 -4.35 10.99 14.37
N GLY A 130 -3.29 10.95 13.57
CA GLY A 130 -2.51 9.74 13.35
C GLY A 130 -3.18 8.69 12.48
N CYS A 131 -4.26 9.05 11.79
CA CYS A 131 -4.98 8.19 10.87
C CYS A 131 -4.54 8.43 9.43
N PHE A 132 -4.54 7.40 8.62
CA PHE A 132 -4.42 7.53 7.17
C PHE A 132 -5.64 6.94 6.49
N GLN A 133 -6.01 7.49 5.34
CA GLN A 133 -7.18 7.08 4.59
C GLN A 133 -6.78 6.71 3.17
N LEU A 134 -7.31 5.59 2.71
CA LEU A 134 -7.18 5.14 1.32
C LEU A 134 -8.53 5.26 0.66
N LEU A 135 -8.59 5.99 -0.45
CA LEU A 135 -9.82 6.21 -1.20
C LEU A 135 -9.80 5.39 -2.49
N ILE A 136 -10.79 4.53 -2.63
CA ILE A 136 -11.02 3.78 -3.88
C ILE A 136 -12.27 4.35 -4.54
N LEU A 137 -12.11 4.85 -5.75
CA LEU A 137 -13.21 5.42 -6.54
C LEU A 137 -13.63 4.44 -7.63
N PHE A 138 -14.90 4.16 -7.65
CA PHE A 138 -15.53 3.42 -8.75
C PHE A 138 -16.18 4.40 -9.71
N LYS A 139 -15.69 4.42 -10.93
CA LYS A 139 -16.28 5.25 -11.99
C LYS A 139 -17.24 4.42 -12.83
N ASP A 140 -18.47 4.87 -12.92
CA ASP A 140 -19.45 4.24 -13.81
C ASP A 140 -19.18 4.66 -15.27
N ASN A 141 -18.80 3.70 -16.09
CA ASN A 141 -18.50 3.90 -17.51
C ASN A 141 -19.73 3.68 -18.43
N THR A 142 -20.89 3.33 -17.87
CA THR A 142 -22.07 3.03 -18.71
C THR A 142 -22.50 4.22 -19.53
N LYS A 143 -22.32 5.45 -19.05
CA LYS A 143 -22.65 6.69 -19.76
C LYS A 143 -21.66 7.04 -20.88
N GLU A 144 -20.41 6.59 -20.80
CA GLU A 144 -19.40 6.87 -21.84
C GLU A 144 -19.58 5.98 -23.07
N LYS A 145 -20.14 4.78 -22.93
CA LYS A 145 -20.45 3.89 -24.05
C LYS A 145 -21.59 4.40 -24.92
N VAL A 146 -22.50 5.19 -24.38
CA VAL A 146 -23.64 5.77 -25.11
C VAL A 146 -23.20 6.95 -25.99
N LYS A 147 -22.18 7.71 -25.60
CA LYS A 147 -21.65 8.85 -26.33
C LYS A 147 -20.81 8.47 -27.58
N LYS A 148 -20.33 7.22 -27.66
CA LYS A 148 -19.54 6.73 -28.80
C LYS A 148 -20.38 6.12 -29.93
N LYS A 149 -21.70 6.08 -29.79
CA LYS A 149 -22.65 5.56 -30.84
C LYS A 149 -23.45 6.64 -31.54
N ALA A 150 -22.96 7.86 -31.51
CA ALA A 150 -23.56 8.89 -32.39
C ALA A 150 -22.87 8.90 -33.73
#